data_824550820d14eaa11dbad3a6a059fd07
#
_entry.id   824550820d14eaa11dbad3a6a059fd07
#
_cell.length_a   1.000
_cell.length_b   1.000
_cell.length_c   1.000
_cell.angle_alpha   90.00
_cell.angle_beta   90.00
_cell.angle_gamma   90.00
#
_symmetry.space_group_name_H-M   'P 1'
#
loop_
_entity.id
_entity.type
_entity.pdbx_description
1 polymer ?
#
loop_
_entity_poly.entity_id
_entity_poly.type
_entity_poly.pdbx_seq_one_letter_code
_entity_poly.pdbx_strand_id
1 'polypeptide(L)'
;MLFKNLFIENATEAVDIRVTDGKFEKIAANLTALPGEEVVDCGGKLALPPVIESHVHLDTCLTAGRPRWNMSGTLFEGIQCWEEYKPFLTKQEVKDRVNKAIRMQASNGIQHVRTHVDINDPKLTAMEALLELRDEVKDFMDIQIVAFPQYGILSYPKGKELLEDALKMGADAAGAIPHFEFTREYSVESLNICFDLAQKYNKLIDVHCDEIDDEASRGLETVATRAYETGMRDMVTASHTTAMHSYNNAYVIRLMRILKMSGMNFVANPCVNVHLGGRADTYPKRRSMTRVKELAAEGINVSFGYDDIFDPWNPLGNG
;
A
#
# COMPACT_ATOMS: atom_id res chain seq x y z
N MET A 1 -27.62 19.27 -0.31
CA MET A 1 -27.87 18.20 0.70
C MET A 1 -27.51 18.74 2.08
N LEU A 2 -28.35 18.49 3.08
CA LEU A 2 -28.11 18.89 4.46
C LEU A 2 -28.00 17.67 5.38
N PHE A 3 -26.82 17.45 5.95
CA PHE A 3 -26.62 16.47 7.01
C PHE A 3 -26.86 17.13 8.35
N LYS A 4 -27.72 16.57 9.19
CA LYS A 4 -28.11 17.11 10.48
C LYS A 4 -27.68 16.25 11.64
N ASN A 5 -27.50 16.87 12.80
CA ASN A 5 -27.28 16.19 14.06
C ASN A 5 -26.09 15.23 14.03
N LEU A 6 -24.89 15.75 13.72
CA LEU A 6 -23.63 14.99 13.68
C LEU A 6 -22.54 15.67 14.51
N PHE A 7 -21.58 14.90 14.96
CA PHE A 7 -20.36 15.42 15.60
C PHE A 7 -19.22 15.45 14.58
N ILE A 8 -18.36 16.45 14.67
CA ILE A 8 -17.08 16.52 13.98
C ILE A 8 -15.97 16.43 15.03
N GLU A 9 -14.75 16.16 14.60
CA GLU A 9 -13.59 16.06 15.48
C GLU A 9 -13.47 17.33 16.36
N ASN A 10 -13.23 17.13 17.65
CA ASN A 10 -13.12 18.18 18.67
C ASN A 10 -14.40 19.01 18.92
N ALA A 11 -15.54 18.69 18.34
CA ALA A 11 -16.80 19.35 18.66
C ALA A 11 -17.41 18.81 19.97
N THR A 12 -17.85 19.69 20.84
CA THR A 12 -18.56 19.33 22.08
C THR A 12 -20.07 19.28 21.92
N GLU A 13 -20.58 19.84 20.82
CA GLU A 13 -22.02 19.90 20.47
C GLU A 13 -22.22 19.40 19.06
N ALA A 14 -23.41 18.88 18.79
CA ALA A 14 -23.78 18.45 17.44
C ALA A 14 -23.90 19.63 16.48
N VAL A 15 -23.46 19.44 15.27
CA VAL A 15 -23.54 20.42 14.18
C VAL A 15 -24.31 19.84 12.99
N ASP A 16 -24.74 20.72 12.11
CA ASP A 16 -25.27 20.37 10.79
C ASP A 16 -24.27 20.78 9.71
N ILE A 17 -24.19 20.01 8.63
CA ILE A 17 -23.31 20.29 7.48
C ILE A 17 -24.15 20.36 6.20
N ARG A 18 -24.09 21.51 5.52
CA ARG A 18 -24.64 21.65 4.16
C ARG A 18 -23.54 21.39 3.14
N VAL A 19 -23.84 20.54 2.18
CA VAL A 19 -22.95 20.23 1.04
C VAL A 19 -23.64 20.67 -0.25
N THR A 20 -22.94 21.48 -1.03
CA THR A 20 -23.36 21.95 -2.35
C THR A 20 -22.24 21.72 -3.34
N ASP A 21 -22.51 21.08 -4.46
CA ASP A 21 -21.53 20.76 -5.52
C ASP A 21 -20.30 20.01 -4.97
N GLY A 22 -20.52 19.03 -4.05
CA GLY A 22 -19.46 18.23 -3.45
C GLY A 22 -18.57 18.96 -2.46
N LYS A 23 -18.93 20.19 -2.04
CA LYS A 23 -18.14 21.01 -1.09
C LYS A 23 -18.96 21.37 0.14
N PHE A 24 -18.28 21.51 1.27
CA PHE A 24 -18.88 22.04 2.49
C PHE A 24 -19.21 23.52 2.28
N GLU A 25 -20.52 23.82 2.17
CA GLU A 25 -20.99 25.20 2.04
C GLU A 25 -21.09 25.86 3.41
N LYS A 26 -21.63 25.13 4.39
CA LYS A 26 -21.82 25.67 5.75
C LYS A 26 -21.80 24.57 6.80
N ILE A 27 -21.10 24.83 7.90
CA ILE A 27 -21.09 24.02 9.11
C ILE A 27 -21.55 24.90 10.26
N ALA A 28 -22.69 24.58 10.88
CA ALA A 28 -23.23 25.32 12.03
C ALA A 28 -24.29 24.50 12.75
N ALA A 29 -24.61 24.84 13.99
CA ALA A 29 -25.74 24.24 14.70
C ALA A 29 -27.08 24.69 14.10
N ASN A 30 -28.07 23.80 14.10
CA ASN A 30 -29.46 24.10 13.77
C ASN A 30 -29.70 24.77 12.39
N LEU A 31 -29.07 24.30 11.33
CA LEU A 31 -29.32 24.79 9.98
C LEU A 31 -30.76 24.44 9.56
N THR A 32 -31.42 25.43 8.96
CA THR A 32 -32.75 25.24 8.35
C THR A 32 -32.59 24.68 6.95
N ALA A 33 -33.32 23.61 6.62
CA ALA A 33 -33.35 23.07 5.27
C ALA A 33 -33.89 24.09 4.26
N LEU A 34 -33.29 24.14 3.07
CA LEU A 34 -33.79 24.95 1.96
C LEU A 34 -34.95 24.24 1.24
N PRO A 35 -35.81 24.97 0.52
CA PRO A 35 -36.90 24.34 -0.24
C PRO A 35 -36.34 23.31 -1.25
N GLY A 36 -36.81 22.05 -1.14
CA GLY A 36 -36.34 20.95 -2.00
C GLY A 36 -34.96 20.36 -1.66
N GLU A 37 -34.32 20.82 -0.59
CA GLU A 37 -33.03 20.26 -0.14
C GLU A 37 -33.24 18.88 0.50
N GLU A 38 -32.46 17.89 0.05
CA GLU A 38 -32.40 16.58 0.69
C GLU A 38 -31.77 16.70 2.08
N VAL A 39 -32.43 16.11 3.09
CA VAL A 39 -32.03 16.16 4.49
C VAL A 39 -31.77 14.76 5.01
N VAL A 40 -30.57 14.55 5.59
CA VAL A 40 -30.15 13.30 6.25
C VAL A 40 -29.95 13.58 7.72
N ASP A 41 -30.74 12.95 8.60
CA ASP A 41 -30.46 12.96 10.05
C ASP A 41 -29.42 11.92 10.38
N CYS A 42 -28.26 12.36 10.88
CA CYS A 42 -27.15 11.49 11.24
C CYS A 42 -27.26 10.91 12.66
N GLY A 43 -28.29 11.30 13.44
CA GLY A 43 -28.58 10.69 14.74
C GLY A 43 -27.44 10.78 15.76
N GLY A 44 -26.67 11.86 15.75
CA GLY A 44 -25.54 12.05 16.67
C GLY A 44 -24.28 11.25 16.29
N LYS A 45 -24.15 10.78 15.05
CA LYS A 45 -22.96 10.07 14.59
C LYS A 45 -21.78 11.02 14.37
N LEU A 46 -20.56 10.48 14.50
CA LEU A 46 -19.32 11.19 14.21
C LEU A 46 -19.06 11.21 12.70
N ALA A 47 -18.84 12.39 12.13
CA ALA A 47 -18.35 12.56 10.78
C ALA A 47 -16.81 12.59 10.81
N LEU A 48 -16.21 11.72 10.04
CA LEU A 48 -14.76 11.61 9.88
C LEU A 48 -14.38 11.77 8.40
N PRO A 49 -13.16 12.21 8.12
CA PRO A 49 -12.59 12.04 6.77
C PRO A 49 -12.65 10.55 6.35
N PRO A 50 -12.69 10.26 5.05
CA PRO A 50 -12.61 8.88 4.58
C PRO A 50 -11.32 8.21 5.04
N VAL A 51 -11.39 6.91 5.29
CA VAL A 51 -10.22 6.10 5.62
C VAL A 51 -9.39 5.90 4.35
N ILE A 52 -8.08 5.91 4.50
CA ILE A 52 -7.11 5.67 3.42
C ILE A 52 -6.49 4.30 3.62
N GLU A 53 -6.61 3.43 2.64
CA GLU A 53 -5.84 2.20 2.54
C GLU A 53 -4.50 2.51 1.86
N SER A 54 -3.45 2.59 2.67
CA SER A 54 -2.14 3.05 2.20
C SER A 54 -1.34 1.99 1.45
N HIS A 55 -1.73 0.71 1.55
CA HIS A 55 -1.01 -0.40 0.94
C HIS A 55 -1.88 -1.66 0.87
N VAL A 56 -2.27 -2.05 -0.33
CA VAL A 56 -3.02 -3.29 -0.59
C VAL A 56 -2.65 -3.87 -1.95
N HIS A 57 -2.86 -5.19 -2.11
CA HIS A 57 -2.73 -5.90 -3.38
C HIS A 57 -4.11 -6.26 -3.94
N LEU A 58 -4.70 -5.37 -4.75
CA LEU A 58 -6.01 -5.64 -5.37
C LEU A 58 -5.94 -6.67 -6.50
N ASP A 59 -4.78 -6.80 -7.16
CA ASP A 59 -4.57 -7.81 -8.22
C ASP A 59 -4.61 -9.24 -7.69
N THR A 60 -4.15 -9.48 -6.45
CA THR A 60 -4.15 -10.80 -5.80
C THR A 60 -5.39 -11.08 -4.96
N CYS A 61 -6.18 -10.05 -4.64
CA CYS A 61 -7.32 -10.17 -3.72
C CYS A 61 -8.28 -11.30 -4.10
N LEU A 62 -8.86 -11.96 -3.08
CA LEU A 62 -9.86 -13.03 -3.22
C LEU A 62 -9.35 -14.28 -3.97
N THR A 63 -8.05 -14.56 -3.95
CA THR A 63 -7.44 -15.74 -4.56
C THR A 63 -6.99 -16.80 -3.55
N ALA A 64 -7.24 -16.61 -2.25
CA ALA A 64 -6.89 -17.59 -1.23
C ALA A 64 -7.40 -18.99 -1.57
N GLY A 65 -6.51 -19.99 -1.47
CA GLY A 65 -6.82 -21.38 -1.82
C GLY A 65 -6.86 -21.68 -3.32
N ARG A 66 -6.45 -20.74 -4.18
CA ARG A 66 -6.40 -20.92 -5.64
C ARG A 66 -4.99 -20.71 -6.17
N PRO A 67 -4.41 -21.68 -6.94
CA PRO A 67 -4.94 -23.04 -7.17
C PRO A 67 -4.79 -23.94 -5.93
N ARG A 68 -4.05 -23.51 -4.92
CA ARG A 68 -3.83 -24.20 -3.64
C ARG A 68 -3.61 -23.22 -2.49
N TRP A 69 -3.64 -23.74 -1.28
CA TRP A 69 -3.33 -22.97 -0.08
C TRP A 69 -1.81 -22.80 0.11
N ASN A 70 -1.40 -21.65 0.66
CA ASN A 70 -0.09 -21.46 1.27
C ASN A 70 -0.06 -22.19 2.62
N MET A 71 0.53 -23.38 2.64
CA MET A 71 0.51 -24.25 3.82
C MET A 71 1.59 -23.91 4.85
N SER A 72 2.73 -23.36 4.42
CA SER A 72 3.80 -22.94 5.33
C SER A 72 3.51 -21.59 6.00
N GLY A 73 2.63 -20.77 5.40
CA GLY A 73 2.38 -19.40 5.81
C GLY A 73 3.60 -18.50 5.61
N THR A 74 4.52 -18.85 4.71
CA THR A 74 5.69 -18.04 4.38
C THR A 74 5.40 -17.06 3.24
N LEU A 75 6.12 -15.95 3.20
CA LEU A 75 6.12 -15.02 2.08
C LEU A 75 6.41 -15.75 0.75
N PHE A 76 7.45 -16.58 0.73
CA PHE A 76 7.92 -17.25 -0.50
C PHE A 76 6.92 -18.27 -1.05
N GLU A 77 6.23 -19.04 -0.20
CA GLU A 77 5.18 -19.93 -0.68
C GLU A 77 3.95 -19.15 -1.18
N GLY A 78 3.64 -18.00 -0.57
CA GLY A 78 2.60 -17.10 -1.08
C GLY A 78 2.91 -16.65 -2.50
N ILE A 79 4.15 -16.20 -2.76
CA ILE A 79 4.63 -15.83 -4.09
C ILE A 79 4.50 -17.00 -5.08
N GLN A 80 4.85 -18.21 -4.66
CA GLN A 80 4.71 -19.41 -5.50
C GLN A 80 3.23 -19.73 -5.82
N CYS A 81 2.32 -19.62 -4.86
CA CYS A 81 0.89 -19.80 -5.10
C CYS A 81 0.36 -18.79 -6.13
N TRP A 82 0.81 -17.54 -6.03
CA TRP A 82 0.45 -16.50 -6.99
C TRP A 82 0.98 -16.80 -8.40
N GLU A 83 2.23 -17.25 -8.53
CA GLU A 83 2.79 -17.65 -9.83
C GLU A 83 1.98 -18.78 -10.47
N GLU A 84 1.57 -19.78 -9.70
CA GLU A 84 0.72 -20.87 -10.15
C GLU A 84 -0.69 -20.40 -10.57
N TYR A 85 -1.15 -19.24 -10.04
CA TYR A 85 -2.43 -18.63 -10.38
C TYR A 85 -2.38 -17.78 -11.66
N LYS A 86 -1.27 -17.10 -11.95
CA LYS A 86 -1.12 -16.18 -13.09
C LYS A 86 -1.60 -16.72 -14.46
N PRO A 87 -1.43 -18.00 -14.82
CA PRO A 87 -1.95 -18.53 -16.07
C PRO A 87 -3.47 -18.42 -16.25
N PHE A 88 -4.22 -18.25 -15.16
CA PHE A 88 -5.69 -18.10 -15.17
C PHE A 88 -6.15 -16.64 -15.23
N LEU A 89 -5.22 -15.67 -15.17
CA LEU A 89 -5.57 -14.26 -15.19
C LEU A 89 -6.19 -13.87 -16.53
N THR A 90 -7.33 -13.23 -16.45
CA THR A 90 -7.92 -12.47 -17.53
C THR A 90 -8.34 -11.10 -17.01
N LYS A 91 -8.40 -10.10 -17.88
CA LYS A 91 -8.83 -8.76 -17.49
C LYS A 91 -10.17 -8.76 -16.77
N GLN A 92 -11.15 -9.52 -17.27
CA GLN A 92 -12.48 -9.61 -16.66
C GLN A 92 -12.45 -10.28 -15.28
N GLU A 93 -11.67 -11.34 -15.12
CA GLU A 93 -11.53 -12.05 -13.85
C GLU A 93 -10.92 -11.13 -12.77
N VAL A 94 -9.87 -10.38 -13.10
CA VAL A 94 -9.26 -9.39 -12.20
C VAL A 94 -10.29 -8.32 -11.83
N LYS A 95 -10.98 -7.72 -12.80
CA LYS A 95 -12.01 -6.68 -12.54
C LYS A 95 -13.13 -7.20 -11.65
N ASP A 96 -13.59 -8.43 -11.84
CA ASP A 96 -14.67 -9.03 -11.03
C ASP A 96 -14.26 -9.21 -9.55
N ARG A 97 -13.01 -9.64 -9.29
CA ARG A 97 -12.48 -9.77 -7.93
C ARG A 97 -12.27 -8.40 -7.28
N VAL A 98 -11.60 -7.50 -8.00
CA VAL A 98 -11.30 -6.16 -7.50
C VAL A 98 -12.59 -5.39 -7.18
N ASN A 99 -13.62 -5.45 -8.03
CA ASN A 99 -14.92 -4.83 -7.74
C ASN A 99 -15.55 -5.32 -6.43
N LYS A 100 -15.37 -6.60 -6.08
CA LYS A 100 -15.85 -7.12 -4.78
C LYS A 100 -15.03 -6.55 -3.64
N ALA A 101 -13.69 -6.58 -3.77
CA ALA A 101 -12.78 -6.11 -2.73
C ALA A 101 -12.96 -4.61 -2.43
N ILE A 102 -13.03 -3.75 -3.45
CA ILE A 102 -13.22 -2.30 -3.23
C ILE A 102 -14.59 -1.96 -2.64
N ARG A 103 -15.64 -2.75 -2.95
CA ARG A 103 -16.95 -2.57 -2.27
C ARG A 103 -16.88 -2.98 -0.81
N MET A 104 -16.12 -4.02 -0.46
CA MET A 104 -15.86 -4.38 0.94
C MET A 104 -15.12 -3.24 1.66
N GLN A 105 -14.07 -2.70 1.05
CA GLN A 105 -13.32 -1.57 1.60
C GLN A 105 -14.20 -0.31 1.73
N ALA A 106 -14.99 0.03 0.71
CA ALA A 106 -15.91 1.17 0.76
C ALA A 106 -16.96 1.02 1.87
N SER A 107 -17.44 -0.21 2.15
CA SER A 107 -18.39 -0.47 3.25
C SER A 107 -17.77 -0.24 4.64
N ASN A 108 -16.44 -0.23 4.74
CA ASN A 108 -15.67 0.11 5.93
C ASN A 108 -15.21 1.59 5.97
N GLY A 109 -15.68 2.41 5.02
CA GLY A 109 -15.37 3.85 4.96
C GLY A 109 -14.06 4.17 4.23
N ILE A 110 -13.44 3.20 3.55
CA ILE A 110 -12.23 3.41 2.74
C ILE A 110 -12.66 3.96 1.37
N GLN A 111 -12.12 5.11 0.99
CA GLN A 111 -12.42 5.76 -0.29
C GLN A 111 -11.15 6.12 -1.08
N HIS A 112 -9.98 5.96 -0.49
CA HIS A 112 -8.68 6.18 -1.14
C HIS A 112 -7.84 4.93 -0.93
N VAL A 113 -7.34 4.35 -2.03
CA VAL A 113 -6.59 3.09 -2.01
C VAL A 113 -5.31 3.23 -2.79
N ARG A 114 -4.17 2.85 -2.20
CA ARG A 114 -2.93 2.60 -2.94
C ARG A 114 -2.77 1.10 -3.12
N THR A 115 -2.84 0.64 -4.38
CA THR A 115 -2.69 -0.77 -4.72
C THR A 115 -1.37 -1.05 -5.42
N HIS A 116 -0.70 -2.13 -5.00
CA HIS A 116 0.49 -2.67 -5.65
C HIS A 116 0.06 -3.73 -6.65
N VAL A 117 0.49 -3.61 -7.90
CA VAL A 117 0.08 -4.50 -8.99
C VAL A 117 1.29 -5.19 -9.57
N ASP A 118 1.31 -6.53 -9.50
CA ASP A 118 2.41 -7.33 -10.01
C ASP A 118 2.57 -7.14 -11.52
N ILE A 119 3.76 -6.68 -11.91
CA ILE A 119 4.16 -6.47 -13.31
C ILE A 119 4.98 -7.63 -13.89
N ASN A 120 5.28 -8.65 -13.12
CA ASN A 120 5.97 -9.84 -13.60
C ASN A 120 5.03 -10.78 -14.38
N ASP A 121 4.21 -10.19 -15.22
CA ASP A 121 3.38 -10.78 -16.27
C ASP A 121 3.70 -10.06 -17.59
N PRO A 122 4.28 -10.75 -18.60
CA PRO A 122 4.63 -10.11 -19.87
C PRO A 122 3.48 -9.43 -20.61
N LYS A 123 2.23 -9.77 -20.26
CA LYS A 123 1.02 -9.14 -20.84
C LYS A 123 0.53 -7.95 -20.03
N LEU A 124 1.04 -7.75 -18.81
CA LEU A 124 0.58 -6.72 -17.87
C LEU A 124 -0.95 -6.76 -17.68
N THR A 125 -1.53 -7.96 -17.63
CA THR A 125 -2.99 -8.20 -17.61
C THR A 125 -3.67 -7.52 -16.43
N ALA A 126 -3.12 -7.68 -15.23
CA ALA A 126 -3.66 -7.06 -14.02
C ALA A 126 -3.49 -5.53 -14.05
N MET A 127 -2.37 -5.03 -14.57
CA MET A 127 -2.13 -3.59 -14.71
C MET A 127 -3.17 -2.94 -15.64
N GLU A 128 -3.42 -3.53 -16.81
CA GLU A 128 -4.43 -3.04 -17.75
C GLU A 128 -5.84 -3.06 -17.11
N ALA A 129 -6.19 -4.15 -16.41
CA ALA A 129 -7.47 -4.29 -15.74
C ALA A 129 -7.69 -3.21 -14.68
N LEU A 130 -6.68 -2.92 -13.85
CA LEU A 130 -6.79 -1.95 -12.76
C LEU A 130 -6.77 -0.50 -13.26
N LEU A 131 -6.03 -0.20 -14.33
CA LEU A 131 -6.07 1.11 -14.97
C LEU A 131 -7.47 1.43 -15.51
N GLU A 132 -8.12 0.47 -16.18
CA GLU A 132 -9.50 0.63 -16.64
C GLU A 132 -10.48 0.77 -15.45
N LEU A 133 -10.34 -0.10 -14.45
CA LEU A 133 -11.23 -0.11 -13.30
C LEU A 133 -11.13 1.20 -12.48
N ARG A 134 -9.93 1.76 -12.32
CA ARG A 134 -9.72 3.06 -11.68
C ARG A 134 -10.63 4.14 -12.26
N ASP A 135 -10.75 4.17 -13.59
CA ASP A 135 -11.59 5.16 -14.27
C ASP A 135 -13.08 4.85 -14.11
N GLU A 136 -13.47 3.58 -14.02
CA GLU A 136 -14.84 3.15 -13.85
C GLU A 136 -15.40 3.44 -12.44
N VAL A 137 -14.56 3.44 -11.40
CA VAL A 137 -14.99 3.57 -10.00
C VAL A 137 -14.68 4.94 -9.38
N LYS A 138 -14.12 5.88 -10.12
CA LYS A 138 -13.68 7.20 -9.64
C LYS A 138 -14.75 8.03 -8.93
N ASP A 139 -16.03 7.70 -9.14
CA ASP A 139 -17.13 8.42 -8.50
C ASP A 139 -17.27 8.12 -7.00
N PHE A 140 -16.68 7.00 -6.52
CA PHE A 140 -16.74 6.61 -5.11
C PHE A 140 -15.42 6.08 -4.52
N MET A 141 -14.40 5.83 -5.35
CA MET A 141 -13.12 5.30 -4.92
C MET A 141 -11.99 5.89 -5.75
N ASP A 142 -11.00 6.49 -5.07
CA ASP A 142 -9.75 6.91 -5.69
C ASP A 142 -8.73 5.77 -5.58
N ILE A 143 -8.20 5.32 -6.72
CA ILE A 143 -7.20 4.24 -6.77
C ILE A 143 -5.88 4.79 -7.30
N GLN A 144 -4.83 4.72 -6.50
CA GLN A 144 -3.44 4.97 -6.90
C GLN A 144 -2.74 3.65 -7.15
N ILE A 145 -2.08 3.51 -8.30
CA ILE A 145 -1.51 2.24 -8.77
C ILE A 145 0.01 2.29 -8.72
N VAL A 146 0.61 1.36 -8.00
CA VAL A 146 2.06 1.11 -7.95
C VAL A 146 2.40 -0.04 -8.90
N ALA A 147 3.31 0.18 -9.83
CA ALA A 147 3.88 -0.90 -10.66
C ALA A 147 4.86 -1.71 -9.81
N PHE A 148 4.47 -2.90 -9.37
CA PHE A 148 5.18 -3.71 -8.39
C PHE A 148 5.85 -4.93 -9.02
N PRO A 149 7.19 -5.03 -9.03
CA PRO A 149 7.90 -6.18 -9.58
C PRO A 149 8.04 -7.30 -8.53
N GLN A 150 7.02 -8.15 -8.37
CA GLN A 150 6.94 -9.21 -7.35
C GLN A 150 8.18 -10.14 -7.31
N TYR A 151 8.84 -10.34 -8.45
CA TYR A 151 10.03 -11.21 -8.57
C TYR A 151 11.34 -10.42 -8.72
N GLY A 152 11.31 -9.15 -8.38
CA GLY A 152 12.44 -8.25 -8.58
C GLY A 152 12.51 -7.63 -9.99
N ILE A 153 13.35 -6.62 -10.10
CA ILE A 153 13.62 -5.91 -11.36
C ILE A 153 14.75 -6.63 -12.14
N LEU A 154 15.79 -7.04 -11.43
CA LEU A 154 16.96 -7.70 -12.04
C LEU A 154 16.87 -9.23 -11.99
N SER A 155 16.21 -9.78 -10.98
CA SER A 155 16.05 -11.22 -10.80
C SER A 155 14.95 -11.81 -11.69
N TYR A 156 14.18 -10.98 -12.39
CA TYR A 156 13.17 -11.40 -13.35
C TYR A 156 13.52 -10.97 -14.78
N PRO A 157 13.35 -11.86 -15.79
CA PRO A 157 13.63 -11.52 -17.18
C PRO A 157 12.81 -10.32 -17.66
N LYS A 158 13.47 -9.28 -18.15
CA LYS A 158 12.85 -8.02 -18.61
C LYS A 158 12.12 -7.24 -17.51
N GLY A 159 12.45 -7.44 -16.24
CA GLY A 159 11.78 -6.73 -15.14
C GLY A 159 11.89 -5.20 -15.25
N LYS A 160 13.04 -4.68 -15.67
CA LYS A 160 13.22 -3.24 -15.93
C LYS A 160 12.30 -2.72 -17.04
N GLU A 161 12.23 -3.42 -18.17
CA GLU A 161 11.37 -3.07 -19.29
C GLU A 161 9.90 -3.12 -18.92
N LEU A 162 9.47 -4.15 -18.16
CA LEU A 162 8.10 -4.28 -17.67
C LEU A 162 7.73 -3.14 -16.70
N LEU A 163 8.65 -2.76 -15.81
CA LEU A 163 8.45 -1.61 -14.93
C LEU A 163 8.28 -0.32 -15.73
N GLU A 164 9.16 -0.09 -16.70
CA GLU A 164 9.07 1.08 -17.57
C GLU A 164 7.78 1.12 -18.39
N ASP A 165 7.34 -0.01 -18.90
CA ASP A 165 6.10 -0.11 -19.69
C ASP A 165 4.85 0.13 -18.81
N ALA A 166 4.80 -0.40 -17.60
CA ALA A 166 3.73 -0.13 -16.65
C ALA A 166 3.62 1.36 -16.27
N LEU A 167 4.77 2.05 -16.11
CA LEU A 167 4.78 3.51 -15.86
C LEU A 167 4.28 4.30 -17.09
N LYS A 168 4.62 3.89 -18.31
CA LYS A 168 4.10 4.47 -19.56
C LYS A 168 2.61 4.24 -19.73
N MET A 169 2.08 3.09 -19.29
CA MET A 169 0.65 2.78 -19.33
C MET A 169 -0.15 3.67 -18.40
N GLY A 170 0.45 4.24 -17.35
CA GLY A 170 -0.23 5.18 -16.45
C GLY A 170 -0.21 4.79 -14.97
N ALA A 171 0.65 3.87 -14.54
CA ALA A 171 0.90 3.65 -13.12
C ALA A 171 1.37 4.95 -12.45
N ASP A 172 0.97 5.15 -11.19
CA ASP A 172 1.21 6.38 -10.44
C ASP A 172 2.54 6.36 -9.71
N ALA A 173 3.05 5.16 -9.37
CA ALA A 173 4.29 4.97 -8.66
C ALA A 173 5.10 3.81 -9.23
N ALA A 174 6.43 3.90 -9.10
CA ALA A 174 7.36 2.80 -9.34
C ALA A 174 7.57 2.02 -8.04
N GLY A 175 7.51 0.69 -8.12
CA GLY A 175 7.78 -0.23 -7.04
C GLY A 175 9.13 -0.93 -7.16
N ALA A 176 9.58 -1.54 -6.07
CA ALA A 176 10.72 -2.44 -6.00
C ALA A 176 10.57 -3.42 -4.85
N ILE A 177 11.30 -4.52 -4.87
CA ILE A 177 11.34 -5.55 -3.81
C ILE A 177 12.80 -5.99 -3.56
N PRO A 178 13.63 -5.14 -2.91
CA PRO A 178 15.07 -5.37 -2.81
C PRO A 178 15.45 -6.67 -2.09
N HIS A 179 14.66 -7.12 -1.14
CA HIS A 179 14.90 -8.36 -0.37
C HIS A 179 14.61 -9.65 -1.15
N PHE A 180 13.98 -9.56 -2.31
CA PHE A 180 13.73 -10.70 -3.20
C PHE A 180 14.76 -10.78 -4.35
N GLU A 181 15.55 -9.76 -4.57
CA GLU A 181 16.63 -9.80 -5.56
C GLU A 181 17.69 -10.84 -5.18
N PHE A 182 18.33 -11.48 -6.17
CA PHE A 182 19.24 -12.61 -5.94
C PHE A 182 20.47 -12.26 -5.10
N THR A 183 20.97 -11.03 -5.19
CA THR A 183 22.14 -10.58 -4.45
C THR A 183 21.93 -9.19 -3.86
N ARG A 184 22.77 -8.82 -2.90
CA ARG A 184 22.81 -7.46 -2.35
C ARG A 184 23.08 -6.41 -3.43
N GLU A 185 23.96 -6.71 -4.38
CA GLU A 185 24.28 -5.82 -5.49
C GLU A 185 23.06 -5.61 -6.39
N TYR A 186 22.31 -6.68 -6.68
CA TYR A 186 21.05 -6.58 -7.40
C TYR A 186 20.02 -5.78 -6.63
N SER A 187 19.92 -5.97 -5.31
CA SER A 187 19.06 -5.18 -4.44
C SER A 187 19.34 -3.68 -4.55
N VAL A 188 20.61 -3.27 -4.47
CA VAL A 188 21.01 -1.87 -4.61
C VAL A 188 20.74 -1.35 -6.03
N GLU A 189 21.09 -2.10 -7.04
CA GLU A 189 20.93 -1.68 -8.44
C GLU A 189 19.46 -1.63 -8.86
N SER A 190 18.62 -2.55 -8.39
CA SER A 190 17.16 -2.51 -8.64
C SER A 190 16.52 -1.25 -8.06
N LEU A 191 16.96 -0.82 -6.87
CA LEU A 191 16.54 0.45 -6.28
C LEU A 191 17.01 1.65 -7.13
N ASN A 192 18.26 1.66 -7.60
CA ASN A 192 18.73 2.72 -8.51
C ASN A 192 17.86 2.80 -9.77
N ILE A 193 17.57 1.67 -10.41
CA ILE A 193 16.69 1.62 -11.59
C ILE A 193 15.29 2.15 -11.27
N CYS A 194 14.72 1.77 -10.14
CA CYS A 194 13.40 2.24 -9.68
C CYS A 194 13.39 3.78 -9.56
N PHE A 195 14.39 4.36 -8.88
CA PHE A 195 14.51 5.82 -8.73
C PHE A 195 14.70 6.53 -10.07
N ASP A 196 15.58 6.02 -10.94
CA ASP A 196 15.85 6.62 -12.25
C ASP A 196 14.60 6.61 -13.14
N LEU A 197 13.82 5.53 -13.16
CA LEU A 197 12.56 5.45 -13.88
C LEU A 197 11.49 6.37 -13.29
N ALA A 198 11.36 6.41 -11.96
CA ALA A 198 10.41 7.30 -11.29
C ALA A 198 10.72 8.77 -11.62
N GLN A 199 11.99 9.20 -11.57
CA GLN A 199 12.38 10.55 -11.97
C GLN A 199 12.11 10.81 -13.45
N LYS A 200 12.45 9.86 -14.33
CA LYS A 200 12.24 9.98 -15.78
C LYS A 200 10.77 10.23 -16.15
N TYR A 201 9.85 9.60 -15.43
CA TYR A 201 8.41 9.68 -15.70
C TYR A 201 7.66 10.57 -14.72
N ASN A 202 8.36 11.25 -13.81
CA ASN A 202 7.78 12.09 -12.75
C ASN A 202 6.73 11.33 -11.93
N LYS A 203 7.12 10.16 -11.38
CA LYS A 203 6.26 9.25 -10.62
C LYS A 203 6.69 9.19 -9.16
N LEU A 204 5.76 8.77 -8.31
CA LEU A 204 6.04 8.40 -6.93
C LEU A 204 6.86 7.11 -6.86
N ILE A 205 7.38 6.80 -5.67
CA ILE A 205 8.05 5.53 -5.38
C ILE A 205 7.38 4.90 -4.16
N ASP A 206 7.08 3.59 -4.25
CA ASP A 206 6.66 2.80 -3.09
C ASP A 206 7.34 1.42 -3.13
N VAL A 207 8.25 1.19 -2.20
CA VAL A 207 9.12 0.01 -2.16
C VAL A 207 8.61 -0.97 -1.10
N HIS A 208 8.38 -2.25 -1.46
CA HIS A 208 8.33 -3.34 -0.50
C HIS A 208 9.74 -3.52 0.08
N CYS A 209 10.01 -2.79 1.17
CA CYS A 209 11.36 -2.58 1.66
C CYS A 209 11.67 -3.53 2.81
N ASP A 210 12.63 -4.45 2.58
CA ASP A 210 13.14 -5.34 3.63
C ASP A 210 12.04 -6.08 4.39
N GLU A 211 11.05 -6.65 3.66
CA GLU A 211 9.97 -7.47 4.21
C GLU A 211 10.44 -8.90 4.45
N ILE A 212 11.36 -9.04 5.37
CA ILE A 212 11.98 -10.32 5.74
C ILE A 212 12.51 -10.24 7.17
N ASP A 213 12.66 -11.40 7.82
CA ASP A 213 13.22 -11.51 9.17
C ASP A 213 14.75 -11.40 9.24
N ASP A 214 15.41 -11.20 8.11
CA ASP A 214 16.88 -11.13 8.02
C ASP A 214 17.41 -9.73 8.38
N GLU A 215 18.25 -9.65 9.41
CA GLU A 215 18.94 -8.41 9.82
C GLU A 215 19.97 -7.91 8.80
N ALA A 216 20.37 -8.74 7.84
CA ALA A 216 21.28 -8.37 6.76
C ALA A 216 20.56 -7.70 5.58
N SER A 217 19.22 -7.81 5.50
CA SER A 217 18.42 -7.07 4.52
C SER A 217 18.41 -5.59 4.91
N ARG A 218 19.03 -4.74 4.09
CA ARG A 218 19.29 -3.32 4.37
C ARG A 218 19.03 -2.41 3.17
N GLY A 219 18.05 -2.77 2.33
CA GLY A 219 17.61 -1.94 1.22
C GLY A 219 17.15 -0.56 1.68
N LEU A 220 16.60 -0.46 2.88
CA LEU A 220 16.12 0.79 3.48
C LEU A 220 17.18 1.90 3.53
N GLU A 221 18.45 1.57 3.81
CA GLU A 221 19.51 2.59 3.81
C GLU A 221 19.77 3.15 2.40
N THR A 222 19.62 2.31 1.36
CA THR A 222 19.73 2.75 -0.05
C THR A 222 18.53 3.60 -0.44
N VAL A 223 17.30 3.18 -0.11
CA VAL A 223 16.07 3.96 -0.37
C VAL A 223 16.17 5.35 0.25
N ALA A 224 16.54 5.43 1.54
CA ALA A 224 16.68 6.68 2.26
C ALA A 224 17.78 7.59 1.66
N THR A 225 18.91 7.00 1.30
CA THR A 225 20.01 7.75 0.68
C THR A 225 19.60 8.31 -0.68
N ARG A 226 18.99 7.50 -1.53
CA ARG A 226 18.49 7.94 -2.84
C ARG A 226 17.39 9.01 -2.72
N ALA A 227 16.45 8.86 -1.77
CA ALA A 227 15.40 9.86 -1.52
C ALA A 227 16.01 11.22 -1.14
N TYR A 228 17.07 11.22 -0.33
CA TYR A 228 17.81 12.42 0.05
C TYR A 228 18.58 13.02 -1.12
N GLU A 229 19.40 12.23 -1.81
CA GLU A 229 20.28 12.68 -2.90
C GLU A 229 19.49 13.19 -4.13
N THR A 230 18.38 12.54 -4.47
CA THR A 230 17.53 12.94 -5.60
C THR A 230 16.57 14.08 -5.27
N GLY A 231 16.40 14.40 -3.98
CA GLY A 231 15.43 15.40 -3.51
C GLY A 231 13.97 14.94 -3.64
N MET A 232 13.69 13.67 -3.91
CA MET A 232 12.33 13.14 -4.06
C MET A 232 11.54 13.09 -2.75
N ARG A 233 12.24 12.95 -1.61
CA ARG A 233 11.68 13.15 -0.25
C ARG A 233 10.31 12.48 -0.04
N ASP A 234 9.27 13.29 0.14
CA ASP A 234 7.88 12.88 0.39
C ASP A 234 7.21 12.16 -0.79
N MET A 235 7.85 12.13 -1.95
CA MET A 235 7.44 11.27 -3.06
C MET A 235 7.85 9.80 -2.89
N VAL A 236 8.65 9.46 -1.86
CA VAL A 236 9.18 8.11 -1.61
C VAL A 236 8.54 7.51 -0.38
N THR A 237 8.07 6.28 -0.51
CA THR A 237 7.52 5.46 0.57
C THR A 237 8.31 4.16 0.69
N ALA A 238 8.61 3.74 1.92
CA ALA A 238 9.06 2.40 2.24
C ALA A 238 7.95 1.66 2.99
N SER A 239 7.42 0.62 2.37
CA SER A 239 6.41 -0.25 2.93
C SER A 239 7.04 -1.45 3.64
N HIS A 240 6.38 -2.00 4.66
CA HIS A 240 6.77 -3.11 5.54
C HIS A 240 7.97 -2.81 6.45
N THR A 241 9.17 -2.75 5.93
CA THR A 241 10.44 -2.55 6.67
C THR A 241 10.61 -3.48 7.88
N THR A 242 10.13 -4.73 7.78
CA THR A 242 10.06 -5.68 8.91
C THR A 242 11.42 -6.14 9.40
N ALA A 243 12.46 -6.12 8.55
CA ALA A 243 13.84 -6.37 8.95
C ALA A 243 14.31 -5.42 10.08
N MET A 244 13.72 -4.22 10.20
CA MET A 244 14.00 -3.30 11.30
C MET A 244 13.78 -3.92 12.69
N HIS A 245 12.86 -4.88 12.81
CA HIS A 245 12.64 -5.61 14.06
C HIS A 245 13.91 -6.36 14.51
N SER A 246 14.66 -6.89 13.56
CA SER A 246 15.87 -7.69 13.78
C SER A 246 17.14 -6.85 13.90
N TYR A 247 17.13 -5.59 13.49
CA TYR A 247 18.30 -4.73 13.56
C TYR A 247 18.74 -4.47 15.01
N ASN A 248 20.05 -4.51 15.28
CA ASN A 248 20.57 -4.06 16.55
C ASN A 248 20.40 -2.54 16.70
N ASN A 249 20.26 -2.08 17.95
CA ASN A 249 19.96 -0.67 18.25
C ASN A 249 21.05 0.31 17.79
N ALA A 250 22.33 -0.09 17.80
CA ALA A 250 23.41 0.79 17.32
C ALA A 250 23.26 1.09 15.82
N TYR A 251 22.90 0.09 15.03
CA TYR A 251 22.60 0.29 13.61
C TYR A 251 21.35 1.17 13.43
N VAL A 252 20.28 0.94 14.20
CA VAL A 252 19.04 1.74 14.11
C VAL A 252 19.30 3.21 14.41
N ILE A 253 20.10 3.53 15.45
CA ILE A 253 20.49 4.91 15.77
C ILE A 253 21.19 5.58 14.58
N ARG A 254 22.13 4.86 13.95
CA ARG A 254 22.80 5.36 12.73
C ARG A 254 21.80 5.55 11.56
N LEU A 255 20.92 4.58 11.35
CA LEU A 255 19.93 4.58 10.26
C LEU A 255 18.94 5.76 10.42
N MET A 256 18.42 6.00 11.62
CA MET A 256 17.48 7.10 11.90
C MET A 256 17.99 8.45 11.42
N ARG A 257 19.30 8.69 11.44
CA ARG A 257 19.88 9.93 10.95
C ARG A 257 19.56 10.17 9.46
N ILE A 258 19.77 9.15 8.61
CA ILE A 258 19.49 9.29 7.16
C ILE A 258 17.98 9.25 6.89
N LEU A 259 17.20 8.49 7.64
CA LEU A 259 15.74 8.47 7.53
C LEU A 259 15.14 9.85 7.77
N LYS A 260 15.59 10.56 8.79
CA LYS A 260 15.16 11.96 9.04
C LYS A 260 15.55 12.92 7.92
N MET A 261 16.77 12.78 7.39
CA MET A 261 17.27 13.63 6.31
C MET A 261 16.55 13.37 4.98
N SER A 262 16.12 12.13 4.75
CA SER A 262 15.49 11.71 3.51
C SER A 262 14.10 12.35 3.29
N GLY A 263 13.35 12.62 4.37
CA GLY A 263 11.99 13.14 4.30
C GLY A 263 10.98 12.15 3.70
N MET A 264 11.33 10.85 3.61
CA MET A 264 10.48 9.80 3.07
C MET A 264 9.38 9.36 4.04
N ASN A 265 8.39 8.65 3.52
CA ASN A 265 7.27 8.11 4.26
C ASN A 265 7.42 6.61 4.51
N PHE A 266 6.65 6.10 5.48
CA PHE A 266 6.57 4.68 5.80
C PHE A 266 5.14 4.19 5.79
N VAL A 267 4.94 2.93 5.37
CA VAL A 267 3.70 2.19 5.57
C VAL A 267 4.01 0.90 6.33
N ALA A 268 3.37 0.71 7.47
CA ALA A 268 3.43 -0.53 8.23
C ALA A 268 2.19 -1.37 7.94
N ASN A 269 2.38 -2.67 7.67
CA ASN A 269 1.32 -3.61 7.36
C ASN A 269 1.21 -4.69 8.47
N PRO A 270 0.76 -4.32 9.69
CA PRO A 270 0.88 -5.19 10.85
C PRO A 270 0.11 -6.49 10.73
N CYS A 271 -1.04 -6.51 10.07
CA CYS A 271 -1.90 -7.69 9.96
C CYS A 271 -1.21 -8.83 9.21
N VAL A 272 -0.64 -8.54 8.04
CA VAL A 272 0.09 -9.51 7.23
C VAL A 272 1.46 -9.82 7.82
N ASN A 273 2.20 -8.79 8.27
CA ASN A 273 3.57 -8.99 8.75
C ASN A 273 3.63 -9.87 10.01
N VAL A 274 2.66 -9.74 10.94
CA VAL A 274 2.53 -10.64 12.10
C VAL A 274 2.19 -12.08 11.67
N HIS A 275 1.44 -12.25 10.58
CA HIS A 275 1.11 -13.56 10.05
C HIS A 275 2.32 -14.21 9.37
N LEU A 276 3.05 -13.49 8.53
CA LEU A 276 4.19 -13.99 7.76
C LEU A 276 5.48 -14.11 8.59
N GLY A 277 5.68 -13.23 9.58
CA GLY A 277 6.92 -13.16 10.34
C GLY A 277 7.15 -14.31 11.33
N GLY A 278 8.42 -14.60 11.67
CA GLY A 278 8.84 -15.61 12.63
C GLY A 278 8.63 -17.05 12.15
N ARG A 279 8.39 -17.28 10.87
CA ARG A 279 8.14 -18.64 10.35
C ARG A 279 9.37 -19.55 10.44
N ALA A 280 10.56 -19.00 10.29
CA ALA A 280 11.82 -19.71 10.42
C ALA A 280 12.34 -19.83 11.86
N ASP A 281 11.74 -19.09 12.81
CA ASP A 281 12.17 -19.12 14.21
C ASP A 281 11.73 -20.38 14.94
N THR A 282 12.56 -20.84 15.88
CA THR A 282 12.18 -21.90 16.84
C THR A 282 11.41 -21.30 18.02
N TYR A 283 12.11 -20.85 19.05
CA TYR A 283 11.55 -20.15 20.21
C TYR A 283 12.59 -19.21 20.84
N PRO A 284 12.21 -17.98 21.27
CA PRO A 284 10.91 -17.34 21.02
C PRO A 284 10.75 -16.93 19.55
N LYS A 285 9.51 -16.98 19.01
CA LYS A 285 9.21 -16.51 17.66
C LYS A 285 9.06 -14.99 17.65
N ARG A 286 9.73 -14.32 16.69
CA ARG A 286 9.56 -12.89 16.47
C ARG A 286 8.20 -12.57 15.80
N ARG A 287 7.84 -11.31 15.84
CA ARG A 287 6.65 -10.75 15.20
C ARG A 287 7.06 -9.56 14.34
N SER A 288 7.80 -9.80 13.33
CA SER A 288 8.40 -8.86 12.37
C SER A 288 7.60 -7.57 12.12
N MET A 289 7.80 -6.60 12.97
CA MET A 289 7.05 -5.34 12.95
C MET A 289 7.99 -4.18 12.60
N THR A 290 7.51 -3.28 11.74
CA THR A 290 8.12 -1.97 11.54
C THR A 290 8.30 -1.26 12.88
N ARG A 291 9.40 -0.54 13.07
CA ARG A 291 9.64 0.25 14.32
C ARG A 291 8.83 1.55 14.34
N VAL A 292 7.50 1.42 14.25
CA VAL A 292 6.55 2.54 14.11
C VAL A 292 6.71 3.59 15.21
N LYS A 293 6.86 3.14 16.46
CA LYS A 293 6.98 4.05 17.61
C LYS A 293 8.24 4.90 17.56
N GLU A 294 9.37 4.29 17.18
CA GLU A 294 10.63 5.01 17.05
C GLU A 294 10.61 5.97 15.86
N LEU A 295 10.06 5.55 14.71
CA LEU A 295 9.90 6.42 13.55
C LEU A 295 9.02 7.64 13.87
N ALA A 296 7.85 7.41 14.48
CA ALA A 296 6.93 8.48 14.86
C ALA A 296 7.53 9.43 15.91
N ALA A 297 8.28 8.90 16.89
CA ALA A 297 8.96 9.73 17.90
C ALA A 297 10.03 10.65 17.28
N GLU A 298 10.62 10.26 16.16
CA GLU A 298 11.57 11.07 15.39
C GLU A 298 10.89 12.03 14.38
N GLY A 299 9.56 12.08 14.38
CA GLY A 299 8.77 12.95 13.49
C GLY A 299 8.70 12.46 12.04
N ILE A 300 9.01 11.19 11.80
CA ILE A 300 8.90 10.56 10.47
C ILE A 300 7.45 10.13 10.26
N ASN A 301 6.89 10.41 9.07
CA ASN A 301 5.53 10.06 8.72
C ASN A 301 5.39 8.54 8.57
N VAL A 302 4.45 7.94 9.31
CA VAL A 302 4.10 6.52 9.23
C VAL A 302 2.60 6.37 9.10
N SER A 303 2.15 5.65 8.09
CA SER A 303 0.77 5.20 7.92
C SER A 303 0.65 3.69 8.07
N PHE A 304 -0.56 3.18 7.97
CA PHE A 304 -0.86 1.75 8.05
C PHE A 304 -1.57 1.30 6.79
N GLY A 305 -1.26 0.09 6.33
CA GLY A 305 -1.95 -0.61 5.28
C GLY A 305 -2.44 -1.98 5.77
N TYR A 306 -3.41 -2.53 5.09
CA TYR A 306 -3.93 -3.86 5.38
C TYR A 306 -3.18 -4.94 4.60
N ASP A 307 -2.69 -4.59 3.42
CA ASP A 307 -1.90 -5.37 2.48
C ASP A 307 -2.74 -6.38 1.67
N ASP A 308 -3.23 -7.44 2.29
CA ASP A 308 -3.81 -8.59 1.60
C ASP A 308 -5.28 -8.82 1.96
N ILE A 309 -6.11 -9.10 0.95
CA ILE A 309 -7.55 -9.38 1.11
C ILE A 309 -7.86 -10.78 0.61
N PHE A 310 -7.96 -11.76 1.51
CA PHE A 310 -8.27 -13.16 1.20
C PHE A 310 -7.42 -13.71 0.05
N ASP A 311 -6.11 -13.57 0.17
CA ASP A 311 -5.14 -14.02 -0.83
C ASP A 311 -4.13 -15.03 -0.25
N PRO A 312 -3.11 -15.48 -1.01
CA PRO A 312 -2.17 -16.49 -0.54
C PRO A 312 -1.31 -16.09 0.65
N TRP A 313 -1.13 -14.80 0.93
CA TRP A 313 -0.29 -14.31 2.03
C TRP A 313 -1.09 -14.09 3.31
N ASN A 314 -2.34 -13.65 3.17
CA ASN A 314 -3.24 -13.47 4.31
C ASN A 314 -4.64 -14.03 4.02
N PRO A 315 -4.82 -15.36 4.11
CA PRO A 315 -6.10 -16.00 3.77
C PRO A 315 -7.24 -15.67 4.74
N LEU A 316 -6.97 -14.93 5.80
CA LEU A 316 -7.95 -14.43 6.78
C LEU A 316 -8.16 -12.92 6.67
N GLY A 317 -7.42 -12.26 5.78
CA GLY A 317 -7.49 -10.82 5.59
C GLY A 317 -8.78 -10.38 4.91
N ASN A 318 -9.50 -9.44 5.49
CA ASN A 318 -10.79 -8.97 4.98
C ASN A 318 -10.84 -7.49 4.56
N GLY A 319 -9.68 -6.81 4.55
CA GLY A 319 -9.55 -5.40 4.14
C GLY A 319 -9.98 -4.38 5.18
#